data_de07a5fc02cbfb4c8c37fbd63fe94ef6
#
_entry.id   de07a5fc02cbfb4c8c37fbd63fe94ef6
#
_cell.length_a   1.000
_cell.length_b   1.000
_cell.length_c   1.000
_cell.angle_alpha   90.00
_cell.angle_beta   90.00
_cell.angle_gamma   90.00
#
_symmetry.space_group_name_H-M   'P 1'
#
loop_
_entity.id
_entity.type
_entity.pdbx_description
1 polymer ?
#
loop_
_entity_poly.entity_id
_entity_poly.type
_entity_poly.pdbx_seq_one_letter_code
_entity_poly.pdbx_strand_id
1 'polypeptide(L)'
;MTNKLITSNLKNSLIFFGLLFSINLITNAQIKVGSLEELIPYLDDDNVNVKLKPGVYSITVEDVANGKYKKEVKLKNVSKVLLLFEGSNSTYDFTGVTINIETKVLQAFGKYQVHELQIIGNNNVLKNLTMIDDGSVHDAPARRATNIVMDGKNNRIEGFHVTTKGSYPYGYGDAFGKGGKVVIPHRKHSACLIRGESNHLKNSKFIHRSYGHCIFMQAASNPLIEGCYVEGEVRKTDDMLAETSGPAFNVDFMTVWGYKLPKGYMLSTGEAGIRAYNAGETIIDGKEYRRGTSNPTILNCTIKYMRTGVTIAHATGKKYVEGCTAIACENGFSLGSGEAVNCSADCVFGPVYSTTYERDKNYNADITILPASEPYYNGSSSVAYIGGSNHKITLKGGDETVAEGLFIKVGGDKNSIRLMHGNFPHQNDFKAHSFNLNNQTKFPVKLSHKSENVKVKSVGKITDLGVDNNIEQINK
;
A
#
# COMPACT_ATOMS: atom_id res chain seq x y z
N MET A 1 23.66 -66.67 -43.92
CA MET A 1 24.95 -66.40 -44.60
C MET A 1 25.04 -64.90 -44.85
N THR A 2 25.97 -64.31 -44.17
CA THR A 2 26.66 -63.04 -44.36
C THR A 2 25.90 -61.80 -44.80
N ASN A 3 25.71 -60.97 -43.83
CA ASN A 3 25.41 -59.51 -43.88
C ASN A 3 26.52 -58.70 -44.53
N LYS A 4 26.17 -57.67 -45.26
CA LYS A 4 27.02 -56.49 -45.47
C LYS A 4 26.26 -55.22 -45.14
N LEU A 5 26.72 -54.54 -44.12
CA LEU A 5 26.38 -53.13 -43.79
C LEU A 5 26.83 -52.19 -44.91
N ILE A 6 25.97 -51.28 -45.29
CA ILE A 6 26.36 -50.11 -46.04
C ILE A 6 26.03 -48.90 -45.19
N THR A 7 27.07 -48.21 -44.69
CA THR A 7 27.00 -46.93 -44.03
C THR A 7 27.01 -45.81 -45.08
N SER A 8 25.97 -45.00 -45.17
CA SER A 8 25.98 -43.76 -45.93
C SER A 8 26.03 -42.57 -44.99
N ASN A 9 27.13 -41.87 -45.03
CA ASN A 9 27.34 -40.56 -44.39
C ASN A 9 26.55 -39.48 -45.13
N LEU A 10 25.54 -38.91 -44.50
CA LEU A 10 24.95 -37.65 -44.92
C LEU A 10 25.48 -36.55 -43.98
N LYS A 11 26.39 -35.75 -44.49
CA LYS A 11 26.80 -34.48 -43.88
C LYS A 11 25.70 -33.47 -44.16
N ASN A 12 24.89 -33.17 -43.16
CA ASN A 12 24.01 -32.01 -43.18
C ASN A 12 24.78 -30.77 -42.73
N SER A 13 25.12 -29.93 -43.69
CA SER A 13 25.57 -28.56 -43.45
C SER A 13 24.38 -27.73 -42.89
N LEU A 14 24.37 -27.49 -41.59
CA LEU A 14 23.52 -26.46 -41.00
C LEU A 14 24.14 -25.09 -41.33
N ILE A 15 23.53 -24.37 -42.28
CA ILE A 15 23.77 -22.95 -42.49
C ILE A 15 22.99 -22.22 -41.40
N PHE A 16 23.69 -21.76 -40.36
CA PHE A 16 23.16 -20.88 -39.35
C PHE A 16 23.07 -19.46 -39.97
N PHE A 17 21.90 -19.10 -40.48
CA PHE A 17 21.58 -17.71 -40.79
C PHE A 17 21.39 -16.96 -39.48
N GLY A 18 22.46 -16.40 -38.93
CA GLY A 18 22.41 -15.45 -37.81
C GLY A 18 21.78 -14.16 -38.30
N LEU A 19 20.47 -14.02 -38.11
CA LEU A 19 19.84 -12.71 -38.12
C LEU A 19 20.39 -11.93 -36.92
N LEU A 20 21.41 -11.13 -37.13
CA LEU A 20 21.82 -10.06 -36.25
C LEU A 20 20.68 -9.01 -36.27
N PHE A 21 19.72 -9.15 -35.35
CA PHE A 21 18.89 -8.01 -34.96
C PHE A 21 19.82 -7.03 -34.26
N SER A 22 20.39 -6.10 -35.01
CA SER A 22 20.97 -4.89 -34.46
C SER A 22 19.81 -4.11 -33.84
N ILE A 23 19.56 -4.30 -32.54
CA ILE A 23 18.80 -3.38 -31.73
C ILE A 23 19.64 -2.10 -31.75
N ASN A 24 19.30 -1.17 -32.65
CA ASN A 24 19.74 0.20 -32.55
C ASN A 24 19.13 0.75 -31.26
N LEU A 25 19.84 0.60 -30.14
CA LEU A 25 19.66 1.44 -28.99
C LEU A 25 20.03 2.86 -29.46
N ILE A 26 19.06 3.59 -29.95
CA ILE A 26 19.18 5.04 -30.12
C ILE A 26 19.31 5.58 -28.68
N THR A 27 20.55 5.65 -28.19
CA THR A 27 20.85 6.37 -26.97
C THR A 27 20.74 7.84 -27.34
N ASN A 28 19.55 8.42 -27.17
CA ASN A 28 19.39 9.85 -27.29
C ASN A 28 20.36 10.52 -26.33
N ALA A 29 21.14 11.48 -26.85
CA ALA A 29 22.08 12.24 -26.03
C ALA A 29 21.34 12.82 -24.82
N GLN A 30 21.97 12.75 -23.66
CA GLN A 30 21.37 13.26 -22.43
C GLN A 30 21.29 14.79 -22.47
N ILE A 31 20.08 15.32 -22.46
CA ILE A 31 19.77 16.74 -22.35
C ILE A 31 19.97 17.16 -20.90
N LYS A 32 20.78 18.17 -20.65
CA LYS A 32 21.00 18.72 -19.31
C LYS A 32 20.26 20.04 -19.19
N VAL A 33 19.42 20.14 -18.13
CA VAL A 33 18.64 21.34 -17.81
C VAL A 33 19.05 21.86 -16.44
N GLY A 34 19.07 23.18 -16.28
CA GLY A 34 19.57 23.87 -15.09
C GLY A 34 18.49 24.29 -14.10
N SER A 35 17.22 24.29 -14.50
CA SER A 35 16.09 24.73 -13.67
C SER A 35 14.82 23.95 -13.96
N LEU A 36 13.78 24.12 -13.12
CA LEU A 36 12.46 23.53 -13.35
C LEU A 36 11.80 24.14 -14.61
N GLU A 37 11.99 25.42 -14.86
CA GLU A 37 11.48 26.12 -16.05
C GLU A 37 12.07 25.55 -17.34
N GLU A 38 13.36 25.22 -17.33
CA GLU A 38 14.02 24.56 -18.45
C GLU A 38 13.57 23.09 -18.62
N LEU A 39 13.14 22.44 -17.53
CA LEU A 39 12.64 21.06 -17.56
C LEU A 39 11.25 20.95 -18.19
N ILE A 40 10.34 21.90 -17.87
CA ILE A 40 8.92 21.83 -18.23
C ILE A 40 8.66 21.50 -19.70
N PRO A 41 9.31 22.12 -20.70
CA PRO A 41 9.08 21.80 -22.11
C PRO A 41 9.30 20.33 -22.46
N TYR A 42 10.28 19.68 -21.83
CA TYR A 42 10.62 18.29 -22.09
C TYR A 42 9.66 17.27 -21.44
N LEU A 43 8.75 17.71 -20.57
CA LEU A 43 7.75 16.82 -19.94
C LEU A 43 6.67 16.38 -20.95
N ASP A 44 6.47 17.16 -22.00
CA ASP A 44 5.51 16.90 -23.07
C ASP A 44 6.15 16.14 -24.26
N ASP A 45 7.50 16.06 -24.32
CA ASP A 45 8.24 15.48 -25.44
C ASP A 45 8.41 13.94 -25.31
N ASP A 46 8.29 13.26 -26.46
CA ASP A 46 8.58 11.84 -26.59
C ASP A 46 10.07 11.56 -26.79
N ASN A 47 10.51 10.39 -26.35
CA ASN A 47 11.85 9.85 -26.63
C ASN A 47 13.00 10.74 -26.15
N VAL A 48 12.83 11.47 -25.05
CA VAL A 48 13.88 12.32 -24.49
C VAL A 48 14.63 11.61 -23.33
N ASN A 49 15.89 11.99 -23.16
CA ASN A 49 16.70 11.59 -22.03
C ASN A 49 17.18 12.86 -21.32
N VAL A 50 16.51 13.23 -20.23
CA VAL A 50 16.71 14.52 -19.55
C VAL A 50 17.36 14.31 -18.19
N LYS A 51 18.33 15.15 -17.86
CA LYS A 51 18.92 15.24 -16.53
C LYS A 51 18.79 16.65 -16.00
N LEU A 52 18.08 16.77 -14.87
CA LEU A 52 18.05 18.04 -14.13
C LEU A 52 19.33 18.15 -13.29
N LYS A 53 19.94 19.33 -13.33
CA LYS A 53 21.15 19.64 -12.55
C LYS A 53 20.90 19.38 -11.06
N PRO A 54 21.81 18.67 -10.37
CA PRO A 54 21.69 18.49 -8.92
C PRO A 54 21.53 19.81 -8.18
N GLY A 55 20.61 19.87 -7.22
CA GLY A 55 20.30 21.08 -6.47
C GLY A 55 18.98 20.99 -5.73
N VAL A 56 18.64 22.06 -5.03
CA VAL A 56 17.37 22.24 -4.33
C VAL A 56 16.53 23.24 -5.12
N TYR A 57 15.33 22.81 -5.48
CA TYR A 57 14.34 23.59 -6.22
C TYR A 57 13.10 23.76 -5.35
N SER A 58 12.31 24.80 -5.59
CA SER A 58 11.08 25.04 -4.85
C SER A 58 9.91 25.31 -5.80
N ILE A 59 8.72 24.85 -5.39
CA ILE A 59 7.44 25.26 -5.98
C ILE A 59 6.66 25.95 -4.90
N THR A 60 6.37 27.22 -5.11
CA THR A 60 5.78 28.13 -4.11
C THR A 60 4.36 28.54 -4.48
N VAL A 61 3.63 29.11 -3.52
CA VAL A 61 2.32 29.71 -3.75
C VAL A 61 2.44 30.84 -4.78
N GLU A 62 3.53 31.62 -4.73
CA GLU A 62 3.78 32.70 -5.67
C GLU A 62 3.97 32.20 -7.10
N ASP A 63 4.70 31.10 -7.32
CA ASP A 63 4.83 30.47 -8.65
C ASP A 63 3.46 30.14 -9.24
N VAL A 64 2.59 29.51 -8.42
CA VAL A 64 1.23 29.17 -8.84
C VAL A 64 0.40 30.43 -9.09
N ALA A 65 0.50 31.46 -8.26
CA ALA A 65 -0.20 32.72 -8.46
C ALA A 65 0.23 33.41 -9.77
N ASN A 66 1.52 33.32 -10.13
CA ASN A 66 2.10 33.83 -11.37
C ASN A 66 1.83 32.95 -12.61
N GLY A 67 1.03 31.90 -12.47
CA GLY A 67 0.60 31.09 -13.61
C GLY A 67 1.48 29.90 -13.93
N LYS A 68 2.55 29.63 -13.18
CA LYS A 68 3.38 28.43 -13.33
C LYS A 68 2.68 27.19 -12.76
N TYR A 69 3.09 26.01 -13.20
CA TYR A 69 2.67 24.72 -12.65
C TYR A 69 1.15 24.51 -12.59
N LYS A 70 0.44 24.82 -13.70
CA LYS A 70 -1.04 24.78 -13.75
C LYS A 70 -1.61 23.86 -14.84
N LYS A 71 -0.96 22.76 -15.14
CA LYS A 71 -1.49 21.75 -16.06
C LYS A 71 -2.80 21.14 -15.51
N GLU A 72 -3.61 20.57 -16.39
CA GLU A 72 -4.88 19.93 -16.04
C GLU A 72 -4.97 18.52 -16.63
N VAL A 73 -5.46 17.60 -15.82
CA VAL A 73 -5.87 16.27 -16.28
C VAL A 73 -7.35 16.10 -16.03
N LYS A 74 -8.11 15.79 -17.09
CA LYS A 74 -9.56 15.59 -17.06
C LYS A 74 -9.90 14.10 -17.06
N LEU A 75 -10.46 13.65 -15.97
CA LEU A 75 -11.21 12.41 -15.83
C LEU A 75 -12.62 12.78 -15.35
N LYS A 76 -13.34 11.90 -14.67
CA LYS A 76 -14.61 12.27 -14.01
C LYS A 76 -14.50 13.59 -13.23
N ASN A 77 -13.33 13.84 -12.63
CA ASN A 77 -13.00 15.10 -11.97
C ASN A 77 -11.76 15.70 -12.62
N VAL A 78 -11.72 17.03 -12.68
CA VAL A 78 -10.52 17.75 -13.11
C VAL A 78 -9.53 17.77 -11.95
N SER A 79 -8.27 17.42 -12.24
CA SER A 79 -7.14 17.56 -11.33
C SER A 79 -6.20 18.63 -11.86
N LYS A 80 -5.68 19.46 -10.97
CA LYS A 80 -4.56 20.37 -11.25
C LYS A 80 -3.26 19.64 -10.99
N VAL A 81 -2.28 19.81 -11.85
CA VAL A 81 -1.01 19.08 -11.79
C VAL A 81 0.14 20.07 -11.85
N LEU A 82 1.09 19.95 -10.91
CA LEU A 82 2.27 20.81 -10.89
C LEU A 82 3.27 20.39 -11.97
N LEU A 83 3.67 19.12 -11.97
CA LEU A 83 4.59 18.53 -12.96
C LEU A 83 3.89 17.39 -13.68
N LEU A 84 3.46 17.64 -14.92
CA LEU A 84 2.74 16.66 -15.74
C LEU A 84 3.65 16.11 -16.84
N PHE A 85 3.89 14.80 -16.83
CA PHE A 85 4.67 14.04 -17.79
C PHE A 85 3.72 13.45 -18.84
N GLU A 86 3.57 14.14 -19.97
CA GLU A 86 2.66 13.76 -21.07
C GLU A 86 3.39 12.92 -22.12
N GLY A 87 4.68 13.21 -22.34
CA GLY A 87 5.51 12.49 -23.30
C GLY A 87 5.72 11.02 -22.93
N SER A 88 6.15 10.24 -23.90
CA SER A 88 6.34 8.79 -23.78
C SER A 88 7.78 8.37 -24.15
N ASN A 89 8.17 7.15 -23.71
CA ASN A 89 9.48 6.54 -24.00
C ASN A 89 10.66 7.38 -23.52
N SER A 90 10.48 8.14 -22.46
CA SER A 90 11.45 9.13 -21.97
C SER A 90 12.08 8.72 -20.65
N THR A 91 13.31 9.19 -20.43
CA THR A 91 14.02 8.99 -19.17
C THR A 91 14.33 10.33 -18.53
N TYR A 92 14.01 10.47 -17.25
CA TYR A 92 14.29 11.65 -16.46
C TYR A 92 15.15 11.26 -15.25
N ASP A 93 16.37 11.78 -15.20
CA ASP A 93 17.33 11.55 -14.10
C ASP A 93 17.35 12.76 -13.16
N PHE A 94 16.87 12.57 -11.97
CA PHE A 94 16.85 13.55 -10.87
C PHE A 94 17.90 13.26 -9.80
N THR A 95 18.96 12.53 -10.12
CA THR A 95 19.99 12.20 -9.14
C THR A 95 20.61 13.46 -8.51
N GLY A 96 20.46 13.59 -7.18
CA GLY A 96 20.91 14.77 -6.42
C GLY A 96 19.95 15.97 -6.47
N VAL A 97 18.73 15.78 -6.98
CA VAL A 97 17.70 16.81 -7.02
C VAL A 97 16.75 16.67 -5.85
N THR A 98 16.46 17.79 -5.19
CA THR A 98 15.37 17.94 -4.22
C THR A 98 14.40 18.99 -4.70
N ILE A 99 13.10 18.66 -4.72
CA ILE A 99 12.02 19.63 -4.98
C ILE A 99 11.23 19.80 -3.69
N ASN A 100 11.29 21.00 -3.13
CA ASN A 100 10.44 21.41 -2.01
C ASN A 100 9.14 22.01 -2.55
N ILE A 101 8.00 21.54 -2.05
CA ILE A 101 6.68 22.01 -2.45
C ILE A 101 6.01 22.61 -1.21
N GLU A 102 5.71 23.89 -1.23
CA GLU A 102 5.00 24.51 -0.13
C GLU A 102 3.63 23.86 0.07
N THR A 103 3.33 23.34 1.27
CA THR A 103 2.03 22.71 1.56
C THR A 103 0.83 23.62 1.24
N LYS A 104 1.00 24.93 1.35
CA LYS A 104 -0.03 25.93 1.00
C LYS A 104 -0.37 26.00 -0.49
N VAL A 105 0.51 25.51 -1.38
CA VAL A 105 0.25 25.36 -2.83
C VAL A 105 -1.01 24.52 -3.06
N LEU A 106 -1.24 23.50 -2.21
CA LEU A 106 -2.38 22.61 -2.32
C LEU A 106 -3.74 23.30 -2.12
N GLN A 107 -3.75 24.50 -1.52
CA GLN A 107 -4.94 25.32 -1.32
C GLN A 107 -5.17 26.32 -2.47
N ALA A 108 -4.13 26.68 -3.20
CA ALA A 108 -4.17 27.70 -4.26
C ALA A 108 -5.10 27.33 -5.43
N PHE A 109 -5.39 26.06 -5.61
CA PHE A 109 -6.27 25.57 -6.67
C PHE A 109 -7.74 25.42 -6.27
N GLY A 110 -8.13 25.87 -5.09
CA GLY A 110 -9.53 25.89 -4.62
C GLY A 110 -10.17 24.51 -4.62
N LYS A 111 -11.31 24.35 -5.30
CA LYS A 111 -12.11 23.11 -5.29
C LYS A 111 -11.53 21.92 -6.07
N TYR A 112 -10.42 22.09 -6.74
CA TYR A 112 -9.81 21.05 -7.54
C TYR A 112 -8.97 20.08 -6.69
N GLN A 113 -8.82 18.85 -7.17
CA GLN A 113 -7.78 17.95 -6.67
C GLN A 113 -6.42 18.45 -7.17
N VAL A 114 -5.38 18.22 -6.39
CA VAL A 114 -4.01 18.58 -6.77
C VAL A 114 -3.15 17.33 -6.83
N HIS A 115 -2.40 17.18 -7.93
CA HIS A 115 -1.34 16.20 -8.04
C HIS A 115 -0.02 16.96 -8.22
N GLU A 116 0.98 16.63 -7.42
CA GLU A 116 2.27 17.33 -7.53
C GLU A 116 3.05 16.84 -8.74
N LEU A 117 3.10 15.53 -8.94
CA LEU A 117 3.67 14.89 -10.11
C LEU A 117 2.66 13.89 -10.69
N GLN A 118 2.41 13.95 -11.98
CA GLN A 118 1.56 12.96 -12.66
C GLN A 118 2.19 12.53 -13.99
N ILE A 119 2.18 11.23 -14.25
CA ILE A 119 2.61 10.63 -15.52
C ILE A 119 1.35 10.15 -16.23
N ILE A 120 1.12 10.59 -17.46
CA ILE A 120 0.04 10.08 -18.32
C ILE A 120 0.58 9.46 -19.62
N GLY A 121 1.83 9.76 -19.99
CA GLY A 121 2.54 9.07 -21.06
C GLY A 121 2.87 7.61 -20.73
N ASN A 122 3.55 6.94 -21.66
CA ASN A 122 3.86 5.53 -21.55
C ASN A 122 5.37 5.27 -21.58
N ASN A 123 5.81 4.14 -21.01
CA ASN A 123 7.20 3.66 -21.05
C ASN A 123 8.22 4.68 -20.51
N ASN A 124 7.81 5.54 -19.58
CA ASN A 124 8.71 6.53 -18.99
C ASN A 124 9.46 5.93 -17.77
N VAL A 125 10.67 6.43 -17.56
CA VAL A 125 11.50 6.09 -16.41
C VAL A 125 11.91 7.37 -15.67
N LEU A 126 11.44 7.54 -14.45
CA LEU A 126 11.79 8.65 -13.56
C LEU A 126 12.67 8.11 -12.43
N LYS A 127 13.84 8.74 -12.19
CA LYS A 127 14.83 8.21 -11.24
C LYS A 127 15.27 9.23 -10.19
N ASN A 128 15.40 8.77 -8.94
CA ASN A 128 16.18 9.39 -7.87
C ASN A 128 15.74 10.80 -7.46
N LEU A 129 14.44 11.11 -7.56
CA LEU A 129 13.91 12.40 -7.12
C LEU A 129 13.65 12.38 -5.60
N THR A 130 14.06 13.45 -4.92
CA THR A 130 13.58 13.77 -3.57
C THR A 130 12.49 14.83 -3.66
N MET A 131 11.30 14.52 -3.13
CA MET A 131 10.16 15.45 -3.03
C MET A 131 9.82 15.67 -1.54
N ILE A 132 9.73 16.91 -1.14
CA ILE A 132 9.45 17.27 0.25
C ILE A 132 8.30 18.28 0.29
N ASP A 133 7.19 17.89 0.93
CA ASP A 133 6.19 18.87 1.32
C ASP A 133 6.75 19.75 2.44
N ASP A 134 7.00 21.01 2.11
CA ASP A 134 7.57 21.99 3.00
C ASP A 134 6.46 22.86 3.61
N GLY A 135 6.26 22.71 4.92
CA GLY A 135 5.23 23.41 5.65
C GLY A 135 4.64 22.61 6.81
N SER A 136 3.45 23.00 7.23
CA SER A 136 2.77 22.40 8.38
C SER A 136 2.06 21.10 8.00
N VAL A 137 2.05 20.12 8.90
CA VAL A 137 1.22 18.91 8.79
C VAL A 137 -0.28 19.24 8.78
N HIS A 138 -0.66 20.43 9.24
CA HIS A 138 -2.05 20.93 9.29
C HIS A 138 -2.45 21.78 8.08
N ASP A 139 -1.54 22.09 7.16
CA ASP A 139 -1.86 22.79 5.91
C ASP A 139 -2.64 21.85 4.98
N ALA A 140 -3.93 21.79 5.18
CA ALA A 140 -4.77 20.84 4.43
C ALA A 140 -5.07 21.34 3.00
N PRO A 141 -5.09 20.45 2.01
CA PRO A 141 -5.54 20.81 0.67
C PRO A 141 -7.01 21.25 0.70
N ALA A 142 -7.41 22.11 -0.23
CA ALA A 142 -8.80 22.56 -0.32
C ALA A 142 -9.77 21.41 -0.60
N ARG A 143 -9.34 20.38 -1.33
CA ARG A 143 -10.11 19.17 -1.60
C ARG A 143 -9.35 17.90 -1.25
N ARG A 144 -8.44 17.45 -2.09
CA ARG A 144 -7.56 16.30 -1.93
C ARG A 144 -6.26 16.57 -2.67
N ALA A 145 -5.18 16.01 -2.18
CA ALA A 145 -3.90 16.04 -2.88
C ALA A 145 -3.25 14.66 -2.94
N THR A 146 -2.33 14.50 -3.88
CA THR A 146 -1.49 13.31 -4.02
C THR A 146 -0.14 13.75 -4.58
N ASN A 147 0.97 13.37 -3.93
CA ASN A 147 2.28 13.75 -4.43
C ASN A 147 2.55 13.12 -5.82
N ILE A 148 2.33 11.84 -5.99
CA ILE A 148 2.66 11.12 -7.22
C ILE A 148 1.43 10.38 -7.76
N VAL A 149 1.14 10.53 -9.05
CA VAL A 149 0.13 9.74 -9.76
C VAL A 149 0.74 9.11 -11.01
N MET A 150 0.65 7.80 -11.14
CA MET A 150 1.12 7.04 -12.29
C MET A 150 -0.07 6.52 -13.08
N ASP A 151 -0.38 7.15 -14.21
CA ASP A 151 -1.30 6.64 -15.25
C ASP A 151 -0.49 6.01 -16.41
N GLY A 152 -1.09 5.89 -17.60
CA GLY A 152 -0.46 5.30 -18.77
C GLY A 152 -0.09 3.83 -18.58
N LYS A 153 0.92 3.36 -19.30
CA LYS A 153 1.40 1.98 -19.22
C LYS A 153 2.92 1.87 -19.18
N ASN A 154 3.43 0.83 -18.51
CA ASN A 154 4.85 0.48 -18.42
C ASN A 154 5.74 1.62 -17.88
N ASN A 155 5.19 2.55 -17.11
CA ASN A 155 6.00 3.59 -16.48
C ASN A 155 6.72 3.03 -15.26
N ARG A 156 7.94 3.51 -15.01
CA ARG A 156 8.74 3.13 -13.86
C ARG A 156 9.20 4.36 -13.08
N ILE A 157 8.91 4.36 -11.79
CA ILE A 157 9.51 5.28 -10.82
C ILE A 157 10.48 4.48 -9.96
N GLU A 158 11.72 4.96 -9.85
CA GLU A 158 12.78 4.25 -9.13
C GLU A 158 13.59 5.21 -8.25
N GLY A 159 13.83 4.81 -6.98
CA GLY A 159 14.70 5.53 -6.07
C GLY A 159 14.16 6.89 -5.60
N PHE A 160 12.84 7.08 -5.60
CA PHE A 160 12.25 8.32 -5.09
C PHE A 160 12.27 8.35 -3.57
N HIS A 161 12.50 9.54 -3.01
CA HIS A 161 12.31 9.83 -1.59
C HIS A 161 11.22 10.89 -1.46
N VAL A 162 10.10 10.55 -0.81
CA VAL A 162 8.94 11.43 -0.72
C VAL A 162 8.58 11.67 0.75
N THR A 163 8.46 12.93 1.15
CA THR A 163 7.91 13.32 2.45
C THR A 163 6.58 14.01 2.23
N THR A 164 5.49 13.35 2.63
CA THR A 164 4.12 13.85 2.48
C THR A 164 3.67 14.56 3.75
N LYS A 165 3.22 15.82 3.64
CA LYS A 165 2.60 16.60 4.73
C LYS A 165 1.36 17.34 4.23
N GLY A 166 0.54 17.79 5.18
CA GLY A 166 -0.61 18.63 4.89
C GLY A 166 -1.91 17.84 4.74
N SER A 167 -2.68 17.79 5.82
CA SER A 167 -4.02 17.19 5.85
C SER A 167 -4.83 17.74 7.02
N TYR A 168 -6.14 17.51 7.03
CA TYR A 168 -6.99 17.91 8.15
C TYR A 168 -8.07 16.86 8.41
N PRO A 169 -8.35 16.49 9.67
CA PRO A 169 -7.45 16.70 10.81
C PRO A 169 -6.23 15.78 10.71
N TYR A 170 -5.08 16.20 11.19
CA TYR A 170 -3.93 15.34 11.35
C TYR A 170 -3.84 14.80 12.78
N GLY A 171 -3.38 13.56 12.95
CA GLY A 171 -3.18 12.95 14.25
C GLY A 171 -4.34 12.05 14.74
N TYR A 172 -5.40 11.84 13.95
CA TYR A 172 -6.60 11.07 14.36
C TYR A 172 -6.91 9.86 13.49
N GLY A 173 -6.15 9.64 12.44
CA GLY A 173 -6.39 8.54 11.51
C GLY A 173 -7.79 8.57 10.90
N ASP A 174 -8.40 7.41 10.70
CA ASP A 174 -9.73 7.28 10.10
C ASP A 174 -10.89 7.10 11.12
N ALA A 175 -10.60 7.20 12.41
CA ALA A 175 -11.61 7.04 13.45
C ALA A 175 -12.77 8.04 13.34
N PHE A 176 -12.52 9.24 12.82
CA PHE A 176 -13.50 10.33 12.75
C PHE A 176 -13.96 10.66 11.32
N GLY A 177 -13.42 10.05 10.29
CA GLY A 177 -13.69 10.47 8.91
C GLY A 177 -13.94 9.37 7.89
N LYS A 178 -14.05 8.11 8.31
CA LYS A 178 -14.20 6.99 7.41
C LYS A 178 -15.51 6.23 7.61
N GLY A 179 -15.97 5.54 6.55
CA GLY A 179 -17.09 4.61 6.63
C GLY A 179 -18.47 5.22 6.31
N GLY A 180 -18.52 6.26 5.52
CA GLY A 180 -19.77 6.80 4.98
C GLY A 180 -20.40 7.91 5.80
N LYS A 181 -20.34 7.88 7.13
CA LYS A 181 -20.72 9.02 7.98
C LYS A 181 -19.46 9.76 8.42
N VAL A 182 -19.31 10.96 7.92
CA VAL A 182 -18.22 11.86 8.31
C VAL A 182 -18.61 12.54 9.61
N VAL A 183 -17.86 12.30 10.69
CA VAL A 183 -18.02 13.02 11.97
C VAL A 183 -17.28 14.34 11.91
N ILE A 184 -16.04 14.31 11.38
CA ILE A 184 -15.22 15.47 11.12
C ILE A 184 -14.90 15.53 9.62
N PRO A 185 -14.97 16.71 8.96
CA PRO A 185 -14.55 16.85 7.57
C PRO A 185 -13.06 16.53 7.41
N HIS A 186 -12.74 15.60 6.52
CA HIS A 186 -11.36 15.21 6.24
C HIS A 186 -10.86 15.79 4.92
N ARG A 187 -9.67 16.36 4.95
CA ARG A 187 -8.89 16.80 3.78
C ARG A 187 -7.66 15.94 3.70
N LYS A 188 -7.60 15.09 2.65
CA LYS A 188 -6.56 14.06 2.51
C LYS A 188 -5.43 14.52 1.62
N HIS A 189 -4.21 14.17 2.00
CA HIS A 189 -3.05 14.17 1.14
C HIS A 189 -2.42 12.78 1.16
N SER A 190 -2.32 12.14 0.01
CA SER A 190 -1.78 10.78 -0.16
C SER A 190 -0.44 10.85 -0.89
N ALA A 191 0.45 9.85 -0.69
CA ALA A 191 1.78 9.95 -1.28
C ALA A 191 1.82 9.44 -2.73
N CYS A 192 1.40 8.21 -3.01
CA CYS A 192 1.53 7.65 -4.36
C CYS A 192 0.27 6.90 -4.80
N LEU A 193 -0.30 7.31 -5.92
CA LEU A 193 -1.42 6.62 -6.58
C LEU A 193 -0.92 5.94 -7.86
N ILE A 194 -1.01 4.62 -7.90
CA ILE A 194 -0.72 3.84 -9.10
C ILE A 194 -2.03 3.49 -9.78
N ARG A 195 -2.12 3.85 -11.06
CA ARG A 195 -3.20 3.56 -12.01
C ARG A 195 -2.61 2.96 -13.27
N GLY A 196 -3.40 2.85 -14.34
CA GLY A 196 -2.90 2.43 -15.65
C GLY A 196 -2.59 0.94 -15.74
N GLU A 197 -1.56 0.59 -16.49
CA GLU A 197 -1.21 -0.80 -16.79
C GLU A 197 0.28 -1.06 -16.67
N SER A 198 0.65 -2.13 -15.97
CA SER A 198 2.03 -2.59 -15.80
C SER A 198 3.01 -1.51 -15.30
N ASN A 199 2.51 -0.56 -14.51
CA ASN A 199 3.33 0.48 -13.90
C ASN A 199 4.12 -0.09 -12.72
N HIS A 200 5.38 0.32 -12.58
CA HIS A 200 6.33 -0.20 -11.61
C HIS A 200 6.87 0.91 -10.69
N LEU A 201 6.62 0.78 -9.41
CA LEU A 201 7.22 1.60 -8.35
C LEU A 201 8.32 0.80 -7.66
N LYS A 202 9.57 1.28 -7.73
CA LYS A 202 10.73 0.52 -7.29
C LYS A 202 11.63 1.30 -6.33
N ASN A 203 12.15 0.62 -5.29
CA ASN A 203 13.22 1.10 -4.40
C ASN A 203 12.99 2.52 -3.88
N SER A 204 11.74 2.88 -3.59
CA SER A 204 11.37 4.24 -3.19
C SER A 204 11.03 4.31 -1.71
N LYS A 205 11.34 5.46 -1.08
CA LYS A 205 11.12 5.72 0.33
C LYS A 205 10.04 6.79 0.51
N PHE A 206 9.07 6.49 1.36
CA PHE A 206 7.95 7.38 1.68
C PHE A 206 7.89 7.64 3.17
N ILE A 207 8.01 8.89 3.58
CA ILE A 207 7.77 9.39 4.94
C ILE A 207 6.43 10.09 4.94
N HIS A 208 5.41 9.45 5.53
CA HIS A 208 4.02 9.88 5.42
C HIS A 208 3.54 10.55 6.71
N ARG A 209 3.51 11.86 6.72
CA ARG A 209 3.05 12.72 7.83
C ARG A 209 1.76 13.44 7.44
N SER A 210 0.79 12.67 6.95
CA SER A 210 -0.48 13.16 6.45
C SER A 210 -1.59 12.12 6.64
N TYR A 211 -2.84 12.57 6.64
CA TYR A 211 -3.98 11.66 6.56
C TYR A 211 -4.29 11.30 5.11
N GLY A 212 -4.09 10.05 4.78
CA GLY A 212 -4.26 9.47 3.46
C GLY A 212 -3.54 8.12 3.37
N HIS A 213 -3.66 7.45 2.22
CA HIS A 213 -2.85 6.26 1.94
C HIS A 213 -1.43 6.68 1.55
N CYS A 214 -0.44 5.88 1.94
CA CYS A 214 0.91 6.10 1.43
C CYS A 214 0.99 5.66 -0.04
N ILE A 215 0.91 4.38 -0.34
CA ILE A 215 0.87 3.86 -1.71
C ILE A 215 -0.50 3.22 -1.93
N PHE A 216 -1.21 3.61 -2.99
CA PHE A 216 -2.49 2.97 -3.28
C PHE A 216 -2.72 2.79 -4.78
N MET A 217 -3.54 1.80 -5.10
CA MET A 217 -3.83 1.40 -6.47
C MET A 217 -5.32 1.56 -6.75
N GLN A 218 -5.64 2.25 -7.85
CA GLN A 218 -7.00 2.40 -8.39
C GLN A 218 -6.94 2.28 -9.90
N ALA A 219 -7.84 1.54 -10.53
CA ALA A 219 -7.82 1.31 -11.97
C ALA A 219 -6.47 0.78 -12.51
N ALA A 220 -5.67 0.14 -11.67
CA ALA A 220 -4.38 -0.42 -12.03
C ALA A 220 -4.52 -1.88 -12.49
N SER A 221 -3.91 -2.22 -13.62
CA SER A 221 -3.77 -3.60 -14.10
C SER A 221 -2.31 -4.01 -14.03
N ASN A 222 -2.03 -5.17 -13.43
CA ASN A 222 -0.68 -5.70 -13.24
C ASN A 222 0.33 -4.71 -12.63
N PRO A 223 -0.02 -3.94 -11.59
CA PRO A 223 0.94 -3.03 -10.94
C PRO A 223 2.00 -3.84 -10.19
N LEU A 224 3.25 -3.35 -10.22
CA LEU A 224 4.36 -3.90 -9.46
C LEU A 224 4.90 -2.86 -8.47
N ILE A 225 4.99 -3.23 -7.20
CA ILE A 225 5.61 -2.42 -6.13
C ILE A 225 6.75 -3.26 -5.54
N GLU A 226 7.97 -2.78 -5.63
CA GLU A 226 9.16 -3.55 -5.28
C GLU A 226 10.14 -2.73 -4.43
N GLY A 227 10.64 -3.32 -3.33
CA GLY A 227 11.73 -2.75 -2.54
C GLY A 227 11.41 -1.40 -1.88
N CYS A 228 10.13 -1.06 -1.68
CA CYS A 228 9.74 0.22 -1.14
C CYS A 228 9.76 0.23 0.39
N TYR A 229 10.13 1.39 0.96
CA TYR A 229 10.04 1.68 2.38
C TYR A 229 8.95 2.71 2.65
N VAL A 230 8.05 2.40 3.56
CA VAL A 230 6.94 3.27 3.99
C VAL A 230 7.02 3.47 5.49
N GLU A 231 6.94 4.72 5.94
CA GLU A 231 6.89 5.06 7.36
C GLU A 231 5.82 6.11 7.63
N GLY A 232 4.81 5.73 8.40
CA GLY A 232 3.79 6.61 8.93
C GLY A 232 4.11 7.09 10.33
N GLU A 233 3.05 7.39 11.08
CA GLU A 233 3.08 7.77 12.48
C GLU A 233 1.88 7.17 13.20
N VAL A 234 2.04 6.85 14.49
CA VAL A 234 0.99 6.28 15.32
C VAL A 234 0.78 7.09 16.58
N ARG A 235 -0.43 6.99 17.17
CA ARG A 235 -0.80 7.70 18.37
C ARG A 235 -1.71 6.83 19.23
N LYS A 236 -1.52 6.85 20.55
CA LYS A 236 -2.38 6.14 21.51
C LYS A 236 -3.76 6.79 21.57
N THR A 237 -4.80 5.98 21.60
CA THR A 237 -6.17 6.49 21.83
C THR A 237 -6.32 7.15 23.20
N ASP A 238 -5.56 6.72 24.20
CA ASP A 238 -5.53 7.34 25.52
C ASP A 238 -5.04 8.79 25.48
N ASP A 239 -4.00 9.08 24.65
CA ASP A 239 -3.50 10.43 24.46
C ASP A 239 -4.50 11.32 23.71
N MET A 240 -5.27 10.74 22.76
CA MET A 240 -6.35 11.45 22.09
C MET A 240 -7.48 11.81 23.07
N LEU A 241 -7.87 10.85 23.92
CA LEU A 241 -8.95 11.03 24.91
C LEU A 241 -8.59 12.00 26.03
N ALA A 242 -7.30 12.31 26.21
CA ALA A 242 -6.83 13.31 27.17
C ALA A 242 -6.89 14.75 26.63
N GLU A 243 -7.22 14.93 25.35
CA GLU A 243 -7.37 16.27 24.77
C GLU A 243 -8.54 17.05 25.41
N THR A 244 -8.31 18.32 25.69
CA THR A 244 -9.32 19.25 26.24
C THR A 244 -9.84 20.24 25.21
N SER A 245 -9.39 20.14 23.98
CA SER A 245 -9.81 20.97 22.84
C SER A 245 -9.47 20.26 21.53
N GLY A 246 -9.93 20.80 20.41
CA GLY A 246 -9.60 20.27 19.08
C GLY A 246 -10.69 19.40 18.46
N PRO A 247 -10.45 18.88 17.24
CA PRO A 247 -11.51 18.27 16.45
C PRO A 247 -12.18 17.06 17.13
N ALA A 248 -11.40 16.17 17.75
CA ALA A 248 -11.93 14.99 18.41
C ALA A 248 -12.71 15.32 19.68
N PHE A 249 -12.18 16.25 20.49
CA PHE A 249 -12.86 16.77 21.69
C PHE A 249 -14.22 17.40 21.34
N ASN A 250 -14.27 18.23 20.28
CA ASN A 250 -15.48 18.94 19.87
C ASN A 250 -16.63 18.00 19.44
N VAL A 251 -16.34 16.74 19.11
CA VAL A 251 -17.34 15.73 18.77
C VAL A 251 -17.46 14.66 19.87
N ASP A 252 -17.03 14.99 21.09
CA ASP A 252 -17.06 14.10 22.24
C ASP A 252 -16.45 12.74 21.95
N PHE A 253 -15.37 12.73 21.18
CA PHE A 253 -14.64 11.53 20.73
C PHE A 253 -15.51 10.46 20.05
N MET A 254 -16.63 10.88 19.45
CA MET A 254 -17.53 9.97 18.72
C MET A 254 -16.92 9.56 17.39
N THR A 255 -16.74 8.25 17.21
CA THR A 255 -16.18 7.70 15.98
C THR A 255 -17.20 7.57 14.86
N VAL A 256 -16.72 7.39 13.63
CA VAL A 256 -17.59 7.11 12.46
C VAL A 256 -18.33 5.77 12.56
N TRP A 257 -17.94 4.93 13.49
CA TRP A 257 -18.58 3.62 13.74
C TRP A 257 -19.73 3.70 14.74
N GLY A 258 -20.02 4.88 15.28
CA GLY A 258 -21.16 5.13 16.15
C GLY A 258 -20.93 4.80 17.64
N TYR A 259 -19.68 4.71 18.05
CA TYR A 259 -19.29 4.58 19.46
C TYR A 259 -18.13 5.51 19.80
N LYS A 260 -17.95 5.84 21.06
CA LYS A 260 -16.81 6.64 21.52
C LYS A 260 -15.49 5.90 21.30
N LEU A 261 -14.45 6.65 21.03
CA LEU A 261 -13.09 6.13 20.89
C LEU A 261 -12.71 5.30 22.14
N PRO A 262 -12.42 4.01 22.04
CA PRO A 262 -12.02 3.21 23.18
C PRO A 262 -10.57 3.48 23.58
N LYS A 263 -10.27 3.28 24.85
CA LYS A 263 -8.90 3.28 25.40
C LYS A 263 -8.12 2.03 24.98
N GLY A 264 -6.80 2.10 25.05
CA GLY A 264 -5.95 0.90 24.92
C GLY A 264 -5.60 0.53 23.47
N TYR A 265 -5.88 1.38 22.49
CA TYR A 265 -5.55 1.15 21.09
C TYR A 265 -4.47 2.09 20.59
N MET A 266 -3.65 1.59 19.66
CA MET A 266 -2.78 2.42 18.85
C MET A 266 -3.48 2.71 17.53
N LEU A 267 -3.52 3.97 17.10
CA LEU A 267 -4.03 4.40 15.80
C LEU A 267 -2.93 5.01 14.96
N SER A 268 -2.89 4.65 13.68
CA SER A 268 -2.07 5.37 12.70
C SER A 268 -2.72 6.71 12.37
N THR A 269 -1.90 7.75 12.26
CA THR A 269 -2.34 9.07 11.81
C THR A 269 -2.67 9.09 10.31
N GLY A 270 -2.10 8.14 9.54
CA GLY A 270 -2.39 7.90 8.14
C GLY A 270 -3.43 6.79 7.92
N GLU A 271 -3.51 6.33 6.70
CA GLU A 271 -4.34 5.16 6.34
C GLU A 271 -3.43 3.92 6.09
N ALA A 272 -3.63 3.16 5.00
CA ALA A 272 -2.81 1.99 4.72
C ALA A 272 -1.46 2.34 4.09
N GLY A 273 -0.43 1.54 4.38
CA GLY A 273 0.87 1.63 3.74
C GLY A 273 0.78 1.31 2.24
N ILE A 274 0.25 0.12 1.91
CA ILE A 274 -0.02 -0.27 0.52
C ILE A 274 -1.46 -0.76 0.43
N ARG A 275 -2.26 -0.19 -0.50
CA ARG A 275 -3.67 -0.51 -0.65
C ARG A 275 -4.13 -0.67 -2.10
N ALA A 276 -5.06 -1.62 -2.35
CA ALA A 276 -5.80 -1.72 -3.61
C ALA A 276 -7.29 -1.38 -3.44
N TYR A 277 -7.88 -0.80 -4.48
CA TYR A 277 -9.31 -0.51 -4.59
C TYR A 277 -9.97 -1.26 -5.75
N ASN A 278 -11.26 -1.56 -5.61
CA ASN A 278 -12.08 -2.22 -6.61
C ASN A 278 -12.70 -1.27 -7.65
N ALA A 279 -12.37 0.01 -7.60
CA ALA A 279 -12.87 1.02 -8.52
C ALA A 279 -11.85 2.14 -8.68
N GLY A 280 -11.86 2.79 -9.83
CA GLY A 280 -11.03 3.95 -10.15
C GLY A 280 -11.11 4.30 -11.61
N GLU A 281 -10.41 5.36 -11.98
CA GLU A 281 -10.32 5.89 -13.34
C GLU A 281 -8.86 6.11 -13.70
N THR A 282 -8.50 5.88 -14.95
CA THR A 282 -7.14 6.07 -15.46
C THR A 282 -7.16 6.51 -16.92
N ILE A 283 -6.07 7.10 -17.39
CA ILE A 283 -5.84 7.43 -18.80
C ILE A 283 -4.75 6.48 -19.33
N ILE A 284 -5.00 5.86 -20.46
CA ILE A 284 -4.03 5.04 -21.20
C ILE A 284 -4.20 5.38 -22.68
N ASP A 285 -3.12 5.73 -23.37
CA ASP A 285 -3.14 6.13 -24.79
C ASP A 285 -4.21 7.21 -25.07
N GLY A 286 -4.33 8.20 -24.17
CA GLY A 286 -5.30 9.30 -24.26
C GLY A 286 -6.78 8.91 -24.01
N LYS A 287 -7.06 7.65 -23.66
CA LYS A 287 -8.42 7.15 -23.39
C LYS A 287 -8.66 6.92 -21.89
N GLU A 288 -9.86 7.28 -21.44
CA GLU A 288 -10.31 7.03 -20.08
C GLU A 288 -10.79 5.58 -19.92
N TYR A 289 -10.33 4.93 -18.84
CA TYR A 289 -10.79 3.60 -18.42
C TYR A 289 -11.32 3.66 -16.99
N ARG A 290 -12.41 2.95 -16.72
CA ARG A 290 -12.99 2.76 -15.39
C ARG A 290 -12.96 1.30 -15.01
N ARG A 291 -12.17 0.97 -14.00
CA ARG A 291 -12.00 -0.42 -13.54
C ARG A 291 -11.49 -0.47 -12.10
N GLY A 292 -11.50 -1.65 -11.51
CA GLY A 292 -10.79 -1.92 -10.27
C GLY A 292 -9.31 -2.21 -10.52
N THR A 293 -8.58 -2.42 -9.44
CA THR A 293 -7.20 -2.94 -9.48
C THR A 293 -7.24 -4.45 -9.72
N SER A 294 -6.36 -4.94 -10.60
CA SER A 294 -6.20 -6.37 -10.89
C SER A 294 -4.74 -6.81 -10.90
N ASN A 295 -4.50 -8.05 -10.48
CA ASN A 295 -3.19 -8.73 -10.48
C ASN A 295 -2.05 -7.93 -9.81
N PRO A 296 -2.22 -7.34 -8.62
CA PRO A 296 -1.14 -6.61 -7.96
C PRO A 296 -0.05 -7.57 -7.48
N THR A 297 1.20 -7.17 -7.69
CA THR A 297 2.39 -7.84 -7.16
C THR A 297 3.16 -6.88 -6.27
N ILE A 298 3.49 -7.30 -5.03
CA ILE A 298 4.19 -6.49 -4.04
C ILE A 298 5.35 -7.30 -3.49
N LEU A 299 6.58 -6.82 -3.66
CA LEU A 299 7.80 -7.55 -3.36
C LEU A 299 8.72 -6.75 -2.43
N ASN A 300 9.24 -7.41 -1.38
CA ASN A 300 10.35 -6.90 -0.56
C ASN A 300 10.13 -5.49 0.01
N CYS A 301 8.89 -5.15 0.37
CA CYS A 301 8.56 -3.84 0.93
C CYS A 301 8.58 -3.87 2.46
N THR A 302 9.05 -2.77 3.07
CA THR A 302 8.99 -2.56 4.53
C THR A 302 8.01 -1.44 4.85
N ILE A 303 7.04 -1.71 5.72
CA ILE A 303 6.01 -0.75 6.11
C ILE A 303 5.99 -0.61 7.62
N LYS A 304 6.02 0.64 8.12
CA LYS A 304 6.00 0.95 9.55
C LYS A 304 4.93 1.95 9.91
N TYR A 305 4.33 1.81 11.10
CA TYR A 305 3.43 2.79 11.72
C TYR A 305 2.24 3.18 10.86
N MET A 306 1.73 2.24 10.08
CA MET A 306 0.55 2.45 9.23
C MET A 306 -0.65 1.66 9.77
N ARG A 307 -1.86 2.10 9.43
CA ARG A 307 -3.09 1.38 9.81
C ARG A 307 -3.08 -0.07 9.32
N THR A 308 -2.56 -0.31 8.13
CA THR A 308 -2.36 -1.66 7.59
C THR A 308 -1.09 -1.66 6.75
N GLY A 309 -0.23 -2.63 6.94
CA GLY A 309 0.96 -2.77 6.12
C GLY A 309 0.57 -2.94 4.66
N VAL A 310 -0.04 -4.08 4.31
CA VAL A 310 -0.53 -4.37 2.96
C VAL A 310 -2.00 -4.78 3.01
N THR A 311 -2.87 -4.07 2.30
CA THR A 311 -4.29 -4.40 2.19
C THR A 311 -4.77 -4.35 0.73
N ILE A 312 -4.90 -5.50 0.11
CA ILE A 312 -5.29 -5.65 -1.30
C ILE A 312 -6.52 -6.54 -1.49
N ALA A 313 -7.32 -6.71 -0.43
CA ALA A 313 -8.54 -7.52 -0.46
C ALA A 313 -9.53 -7.12 -1.57
N HIS A 314 -9.52 -5.86 -1.97
CA HIS A 314 -10.41 -5.33 -3.01
C HIS A 314 -9.87 -5.49 -4.44
N ALA A 315 -8.64 -5.95 -4.63
CA ALA A 315 -8.14 -6.29 -5.97
C ALA A 315 -8.74 -7.60 -6.47
N THR A 316 -8.75 -7.75 -7.79
CA THR A 316 -9.18 -8.98 -8.49
C THR A 316 -7.98 -9.69 -9.10
N GLY A 317 -8.19 -10.91 -9.62
CA GLY A 317 -7.17 -11.72 -10.27
C GLY A 317 -6.12 -12.26 -9.28
N LYS A 318 -4.92 -12.51 -9.77
CA LYS A 318 -3.81 -13.02 -8.96
C LYS A 318 -3.26 -11.90 -8.06
N LYS A 319 -3.32 -12.11 -6.75
CA LYS A 319 -2.75 -11.20 -5.75
C LYS A 319 -1.53 -11.87 -5.13
N TYR A 320 -0.37 -11.23 -5.22
CA TYR A 320 0.88 -11.80 -4.78
C TYR A 320 1.68 -10.82 -3.94
N VAL A 321 2.07 -11.25 -2.75
CA VAL A 321 2.90 -10.46 -1.81
C VAL A 321 4.03 -11.36 -1.33
N GLU A 322 5.28 -10.94 -1.48
CA GLU A 322 6.44 -11.74 -1.08
C GLU A 322 7.50 -10.88 -0.38
N GLY A 323 8.12 -11.46 0.67
CA GLY A 323 9.25 -10.84 1.36
C GLY A 323 8.93 -9.51 2.04
N CYS A 324 7.65 -9.18 2.23
CA CYS A 324 7.24 -7.92 2.82
C CYS A 324 7.24 -7.96 4.35
N THR A 325 7.57 -6.82 4.97
CA THR A 325 7.63 -6.68 6.42
C THR A 325 6.72 -5.55 6.89
N ALA A 326 5.84 -5.81 7.86
CA ALA A 326 4.99 -4.83 8.52
C ALA A 326 5.38 -4.71 9.99
N ILE A 327 5.82 -3.53 10.44
CA ILE A 327 6.34 -3.28 11.79
C ILE A 327 5.48 -2.22 12.46
N ALA A 328 5.05 -2.47 13.69
CA ALA A 328 4.27 -1.54 14.50
C ALA A 328 3.07 -0.94 13.73
N CYS A 329 2.39 -1.78 12.95
CA CYS A 329 1.17 -1.44 12.25
C CYS A 329 -0.05 -1.88 13.06
N GLU A 330 -1.20 -1.19 12.91
CA GLU A 330 -2.45 -1.67 13.51
C GLU A 330 -2.90 -3.02 12.90
N ASN A 331 -2.41 -3.37 11.71
CA ASN A 331 -2.60 -4.65 11.05
C ASN A 331 -1.46 -4.89 10.04
N GLY A 332 -0.92 -6.09 9.99
CA GLY A 332 0.12 -6.44 9.01
C GLY A 332 -0.45 -6.62 7.60
N PHE A 333 -1.14 -7.74 7.37
CA PHE A 333 -1.58 -8.16 6.03
C PHE A 333 -3.08 -8.45 5.97
N SER A 334 -3.75 -7.98 4.91
CA SER A 334 -5.16 -8.23 4.61
C SER A 334 -5.37 -8.36 3.11
N LEU A 335 -5.28 -9.56 2.56
CA LEU A 335 -5.34 -9.79 1.11
C LEU A 335 -6.71 -10.24 0.60
N GLY A 336 -7.57 -10.80 1.46
CA GLY A 336 -8.88 -11.36 1.12
C GLY A 336 -8.81 -12.68 0.33
N SER A 337 -7.89 -12.81 -0.60
CA SER A 337 -7.50 -14.03 -1.33
C SER A 337 -6.10 -13.84 -1.91
N GLY A 338 -5.47 -14.89 -2.41
CA GLY A 338 -4.13 -14.83 -3.01
C GLY A 338 -3.02 -15.31 -2.07
N GLU A 339 -1.82 -14.83 -2.26
CA GLU A 339 -0.63 -15.38 -1.63
C GLU A 339 0.16 -14.32 -0.86
N ALA A 340 0.55 -14.63 0.39
CA ALA A 340 1.57 -13.92 1.15
C ALA A 340 2.70 -14.92 1.48
N VAL A 341 3.85 -14.76 0.82
CA VAL A 341 4.97 -15.71 0.89
C VAL A 341 6.14 -15.05 1.61
N ASN A 342 6.71 -15.74 2.60
CA ASN A 342 7.87 -15.24 3.35
C ASN A 342 7.68 -13.80 3.88
N CYS A 343 6.46 -13.46 4.27
CA CYS A 343 6.14 -12.17 4.86
C CYS A 343 6.41 -12.17 6.37
N SER A 344 6.63 -10.99 6.94
CA SER A 344 6.89 -10.83 8.37
C SER A 344 6.11 -9.67 8.96
N ALA A 345 5.66 -9.80 10.21
CA ALA A 345 5.06 -8.69 10.95
C ALA A 345 5.20 -8.90 12.45
N ASP A 346 5.21 -7.81 13.21
CA ASP A 346 4.99 -7.89 14.65
C ASP A 346 3.50 -7.69 15.00
N CYS A 347 3.12 -7.99 16.23
CA CYS A 347 1.75 -7.84 16.71
C CYS A 347 1.63 -6.82 17.84
N VAL A 348 2.55 -5.87 17.93
CA VAL A 348 2.61 -4.91 19.04
C VAL A 348 1.39 -3.99 19.13
N PHE A 349 0.80 -3.61 17.98
CA PHE A 349 -0.35 -2.70 17.92
C PHE A 349 -1.61 -3.32 17.32
N GLY A 350 -1.51 -4.52 16.74
CA GLY A 350 -2.63 -5.24 16.18
C GLY A 350 -2.22 -6.55 15.51
N PRO A 351 -3.12 -7.25 14.83
CA PRO A 351 -2.82 -8.56 14.28
C PRO A 351 -1.83 -8.49 13.11
N VAL A 352 -0.93 -9.48 13.03
CA VAL A 352 -0.02 -9.63 11.86
C VAL A 352 -0.79 -9.96 10.58
N TYR A 353 -1.99 -10.54 10.74
CA TYR A 353 -2.83 -11.01 9.63
C TYR A 353 -4.31 -10.86 9.97
N SER A 354 -5.11 -10.40 9.01
CA SER A 354 -6.55 -10.38 9.20
C SER A 354 -7.32 -10.72 7.93
N THR A 355 -8.27 -11.67 8.06
CA THR A 355 -9.37 -11.91 7.16
C THR A 355 -10.64 -11.90 7.98
N THR A 356 -11.51 -10.93 7.77
CA THR A 356 -12.68 -10.69 8.62
C THR A 356 -14.00 -10.73 7.88
N TYR A 357 -13.97 -11.10 6.61
CA TYR A 357 -15.16 -11.23 5.81
C TYR A 357 -15.42 -12.68 5.44
N GLU A 358 -16.65 -13.15 5.52
CA GLU A 358 -17.04 -14.50 5.05
C GLU A 358 -16.70 -14.73 3.56
N ARG A 359 -16.64 -13.67 2.77
CA ARG A 359 -16.26 -13.71 1.35
C ARG A 359 -14.78 -13.91 1.11
N ASP A 360 -13.93 -13.72 2.13
CA ASP A 360 -12.50 -13.95 2.02
C ASP A 360 -12.24 -15.45 1.90
N LYS A 361 -11.55 -15.87 0.82
CA LYS A 361 -11.33 -17.29 0.52
C LYS A 361 -10.06 -17.53 -0.27
N ASN A 362 -9.58 -18.77 -0.23
CA ASN A 362 -8.42 -19.21 -1.02
C ASN A 362 -7.18 -18.38 -0.75
N TYR A 363 -6.87 -18.14 0.52
CA TYR A 363 -5.70 -17.39 0.94
C TYR A 363 -4.59 -18.36 1.35
N ASN A 364 -3.40 -18.18 0.77
CA ASN A 364 -2.20 -18.90 1.17
C ASN A 364 -1.26 -17.91 1.86
N ALA A 365 -1.06 -18.08 3.18
CA ALA A 365 -0.23 -17.20 3.98
C ALA A 365 0.90 -17.95 4.68
N ASP A 366 2.11 -17.48 4.49
CA ASP A 366 3.29 -17.86 5.28
C ASP A 366 3.87 -16.59 5.91
N ILE A 367 3.62 -16.40 7.22
CA ILE A 367 3.94 -15.19 7.95
C ILE A 367 4.80 -15.51 9.16
N THR A 368 5.97 -14.86 9.23
CA THR A 368 6.83 -14.86 10.41
C THR A 368 6.39 -13.75 11.35
N ILE A 369 6.03 -14.12 12.58
CA ILE A 369 5.78 -13.15 13.65
C ILE A 369 7.14 -12.71 14.16
N LEU A 370 7.42 -11.42 14.06
CA LEU A 370 8.67 -10.83 14.54
C LEU A 370 8.63 -10.62 16.08
N PRO A 371 9.80 -10.57 16.71
CA PRO A 371 9.92 -10.03 18.07
C PRO A 371 9.29 -8.65 18.18
N ALA A 372 8.82 -8.31 19.39
CA ALA A 372 8.20 -7.02 19.64
C ALA A 372 9.17 -5.87 19.34
N SER A 373 8.80 -4.99 18.39
CA SER A 373 9.57 -3.80 18.03
C SER A 373 9.35 -2.63 18.99
N GLU A 374 8.21 -2.66 19.70
CA GLU A 374 7.71 -1.65 20.62
C GLU A 374 7.03 -2.36 21.81
N PRO A 375 6.80 -1.69 22.93
CA PRO A 375 5.95 -2.22 23.98
C PRO A 375 4.54 -2.51 23.46
N TYR A 376 3.99 -3.66 23.84
CA TYR A 376 2.65 -4.07 23.40
C TYR A 376 1.58 -3.04 23.79
N TYR A 377 0.81 -2.60 22.82
CA TYR A 377 -0.36 -1.74 22.97
C TYR A 377 -1.47 -2.17 21.99
N ASN A 378 -1.80 -3.46 22.06
CA ASN A 378 -2.71 -4.13 21.12
C ASN A 378 -4.10 -4.31 21.74
N GLY A 379 -4.94 -3.27 21.66
CA GLY A 379 -6.31 -3.28 22.19
C GLY A 379 -7.23 -4.34 21.58
N SER A 380 -6.85 -4.93 20.43
CA SER A 380 -7.61 -6.04 19.83
C SER A 380 -7.34 -7.38 20.50
N SER A 381 -6.30 -7.51 21.31
CA SER A 381 -5.81 -8.76 21.90
C SER A 381 -5.53 -9.86 20.84
N SER A 382 -5.39 -9.53 19.59
CA SER A 382 -5.24 -10.50 18.50
C SER A 382 -3.86 -10.47 17.87
N VAL A 383 -3.24 -11.64 17.78
CA VAL A 383 -2.04 -11.88 16.98
C VAL A 383 -2.41 -12.07 15.52
N ALA A 384 -3.48 -12.80 15.27
CA ALA A 384 -4.10 -12.93 13.96
C ALA A 384 -5.62 -13.01 14.12
N TYR A 385 -6.34 -12.63 13.07
CA TYR A 385 -7.79 -12.56 13.07
C TYR A 385 -8.32 -13.23 11.82
N ILE A 386 -8.78 -14.49 11.92
CA ILE A 386 -9.02 -15.38 10.78
C ILE A 386 -10.50 -15.69 10.64
N GLY A 387 -11.06 -15.30 9.50
CA GLY A 387 -12.40 -15.65 9.02
C GLY A 387 -12.36 -16.10 7.58
N GLY A 388 -13.53 -16.40 6.99
CA GLY A 388 -13.66 -16.86 5.63
C GLY A 388 -13.36 -18.35 5.45
N SER A 389 -12.88 -18.76 4.26
CA SER A 389 -12.80 -20.19 3.94
C SER A 389 -11.66 -20.58 3.00
N ASN A 390 -11.36 -21.88 2.96
CA ASN A 390 -10.37 -22.50 2.07
C ASN A 390 -8.96 -21.88 2.16
N HIS A 391 -8.58 -21.42 3.33
CA HIS A 391 -7.27 -20.85 3.58
C HIS A 391 -6.23 -21.95 3.90
N LYS A 392 -4.96 -21.64 3.61
CA LYS A 392 -3.80 -22.36 4.14
C LYS A 392 -2.90 -21.31 4.81
N ILE A 393 -2.87 -21.32 6.14
CA ILE A 393 -2.18 -20.29 6.92
C ILE A 393 -1.10 -20.95 7.76
N THR A 394 0.13 -20.47 7.64
CA THR A 394 1.26 -20.83 8.51
C THR A 394 1.73 -19.59 9.24
N LEU A 395 1.75 -19.66 10.58
CA LEU A 395 2.32 -18.65 11.46
C LEU A 395 3.54 -19.24 12.17
N LYS A 396 4.70 -18.61 12.07
CA LYS A 396 5.97 -19.08 12.62
C LYS A 396 6.76 -17.94 13.25
N GLY A 397 7.75 -18.23 14.09
CA GLY A 397 8.55 -17.24 14.80
C GLY A 397 7.83 -16.75 16.07
N GLY A 398 8.05 -15.48 16.38
CA GLY A 398 7.55 -14.84 17.60
C GLY A 398 8.57 -14.84 18.74
N ASP A 399 8.25 -14.10 19.82
CA ASP A 399 9.04 -14.06 21.02
C ASP A 399 8.89 -15.39 21.80
N GLU A 400 9.92 -15.78 22.55
CA GLU A 400 9.84 -16.93 23.46
C GLU A 400 8.80 -16.69 24.58
N THR A 401 8.67 -15.44 25.01
CA THR A 401 7.65 -14.98 25.94
C THR A 401 6.44 -14.46 25.18
N VAL A 402 5.31 -15.14 25.32
CA VAL A 402 4.03 -14.70 24.78
C VAL A 402 3.50 -13.56 25.64
N ALA A 403 3.21 -12.40 25.05
CA ALA A 403 2.56 -11.30 25.77
C ALA A 403 1.20 -11.76 26.31
N GLU A 404 0.95 -11.47 27.58
CA GLU A 404 -0.28 -11.86 28.25
C GLU A 404 -1.52 -11.33 27.52
N GLY A 405 -2.51 -12.17 27.36
CA GLY A 405 -3.79 -11.80 26.73
C GLY A 405 -3.81 -11.82 25.21
N LEU A 406 -2.67 -11.96 24.52
CA LEU A 406 -2.64 -12.05 23.05
C LEU A 406 -2.91 -13.48 22.56
N PHE A 407 -3.71 -13.62 21.51
CA PHE A 407 -4.04 -14.92 20.93
C PHE A 407 -4.40 -14.83 19.43
N ILE A 408 -4.31 -15.95 18.74
CA ILE A 408 -4.79 -16.13 17.38
C ILE A 408 -6.29 -16.40 17.46
N LYS A 409 -7.10 -15.56 16.83
CA LYS A 409 -8.56 -15.65 16.84
C LYS A 409 -9.08 -16.24 15.54
N VAL A 410 -9.88 -17.30 15.64
CA VAL A 410 -10.54 -17.97 14.52
C VAL A 410 -12.05 -17.85 14.69
N GLY A 411 -12.70 -17.19 13.72
CA GLY A 411 -14.10 -16.85 13.78
C GLY A 411 -14.41 -15.63 14.65
N GLY A 412 -15.54 -15.00 14.40
CA GLY A 412 -15.94 -13.74 15.02
C GLY A 412 -16.54 -13.92 16.43
N ASP A 413 -16.59 -12.81 17.14
CA ASP A 413 -17.25 -12.67 18.43
C ASP A 413 -17.86 -11.27 18.51
N LYS A 414 -19.16 -11.20 18.80
CA LYS A 414 -19.94 -9.94 18.83
C LYS A 414 -19.39 -8.90 19.80
N ASN A 415 -18.65 -9.33 20.81
CA ASN A 415 -18.14 -8.46 21.87
C ASN A 415 -16.76 -7.86 21.57
N SER A 416 -16.10 -8.23 20.46
CA SER A 416 -14.80 -7.69 20.16
C SER A 416 -14.89 -6.42 19.31
N ILE A 417 -14.27 -5.35 19.79
CA ILE A 417 -14.14 -4.08 19.10
C ILE A 417 -12.71 -3.97 18.58
N ARG A 418 -12.57 -3.64 17.31
CA ARG A 418 -11.30 -3.22 16.71
C ARG A 418 -11.49 -1.89 16.01
N LEU A 419 -10.47 -1.04 16.04
CA LEU A 419 -10.49 0.26 15.36
C LEU A 419 -9.87 0.23 13.96
N MET A 420 -9.84 -0.93 13.34
CA MET A 420 -9.26 -1.08 12.00
C MET A 420 -10.31 -0.95 10.90
N HIS A 421 -9.84 -0.76 9.70
CA HIS A 421 -10.69 -0.72 8.50
C HIS A 421 -11.56 -1.97 8.41
N GLY A 422 -12.86 -1.78 8.35
CA GLY A 422 -13.83 -2.87 8.28
C GLY A 422 -14.24 -3.46 9.63
N ASN A 423 -13.80 -2.92 10.75
CA ASN A 423 -14.15 -3.39 12.08
C ASN A 423 -15.29 -2.62 12.71
N PHE A 424 -16.44 -2.71 12.09
CA PHE A 424 -17.69 -2.37 12.77
C PHE A 424 -18.06 -3.48 13.75
N PRO A 425 -18.74 -3.20 14.86
CA PRO A 425 -19.14 -4.22 15.82
C PRO A 425 -19.90 -5.39 15.20
N HIS A 426 -20.73 -5.16 14.17
CA HIS A 426 -21.47 -6.20 13.45
C HIS A 426 -20.58 -7.06 12.53
N GLN A 427 -19.41 -6.60 12.12
CA GLN A 427 -18.46 -7.35 11.30
C GLN A 427 -17.55 -8.28 12.14
N ASN A 428 -17.65 -8.20 13.45
CA ASN A 428 -16.93 -9.11 14.32
C ASN A 428 -17.63 -10.47 14.46
N ASP A 429 -18.87 -10.60 13.95
CA ASP A 429 -19.64 -11.85 13.91
C ASP A 429 -19.49 -12.56 12.55
N PHE A 430 -18.25 -12.91 12.19
CA PHE A 430 -17.92 -13.55 10.92
C PHE A 430 -17.60 -15.04 11.10
N LYS A 431 -17.94 -15.84 10.10
CA LYS A 431 -17.64 -17.27 10.06
C LYS A 431 -16.21 -17.54 9.61
N ALA A 432 -15.68 -18.65 10.12
CA ALA A 432 -14.39 -19.21 9.73
C ALA A 432 -14.57 -20.70 9.48
N HIS A 433 -14.38 -21.18 8.24
CA HIS A 433 -14.68 -22.58 7.95
C HIS A 433 -13.80 -23.20 6.86
N SER A 434 -13.63 -24.53 6.97
CA SER A 434 -13.01 -25.35 5.91
C SER A 434 -11.61 -24.90 5.51
N PHE A 435 -10.70 -24.62 6.46
CA PHE A 435 -9.33 -24.21 6.17
C PHE A 435 -8.30 -24.87 7.10
N ASN A 436 -7.02 -24.71 6.76
CA ASN A 436 -5.90 -25.22 7.53
C ASN A 436 -5.11 -24.08 8.19
N LEU A 437 -4.92 -24.17 9.52
CA LEU A 437 -4.05 -23.30 10.30
C LEU A 437 -2.91 -24.11 10.90
N ASN A 438 -1.67 -23.78 10.55
CA ASN A 438 -0.46 -24.30 11.16
C ASN A 438 0.20 -23.21 12.02
N ASN A 439 -0.04 -23.22 13.30
CA ASN A 439 0.56 -22.31 14.26
C ASN A 439 1.81 -22.95 14.89
N GLN A 440 2.97 -22.50 14.46
CA GLN A 440 4.27 -22.96 14.99
C GLN A 440 4.79 -22.07 16.13
N THR A 441 3.99 -21.08 16.57
CA THR A 441 4.31 -20.15 17.65
C THR A 441 3.69 -20.63 18.98
N LYS A 442 4.16 -20.10 20.10
CA LYS A 442 3.57 -20.34 21.41
C LYS A 442 2.26 -19.57 21.64
N PHE A 443 1.84 -18.67 20.75
CA PHE A 443 0.60 -17.92 20.92
C PHE A 443 -0.61 -18.85 20.92
N PRO A 444 -1.53 -18.69 21.91
CA PRO A 444 -2.73 -19.51 21.98
C PRO A 444 -3.62 -19.33 20.76
N VAL A 445 -4.35 -20.37 20.37
CA VAL A 445 -5.39 -20.34 19.33
C VAL A 445 -6.75 -20.46 20.00
N LYS A 446 -7.66 -19.52 19.71
CA LYS A 446 -9.05 -19.54 20.17
C LYS A 446 -9.99 -19.65 18.99
N LEU A 447 -10.67 -20.78 18.87
CA LEU A 447 -11.74 -21.01 17.91
C LEU A 447 -13.07 -20.63 18.56
N SER A 448 -13.78 -19.69 17.95
CA SER A 448 -15.10 -19.26 18.43
C SER A 448 -16.19 -20.24 17.98
N HIS A 449 -17.40 -20.05 18.50
CA HIS A 449 -18.59 -20.79 18.06
C HIS A 449 -18.97 -20.52 16.57
N LYS A 450 -18.28 -19.62 15.89
CA LYS A 450 -18.41 -19.33 14.44
C LYS A 450 -17.32 -20.04 13.61
N SER A 451 -16.54 -20.93 14.21
CA SER A 451 -15.58 -21.77 13.49
C SER A 451 -16.16 -23.16 13.22
N GLU A 452 -15.98 -23.65 11.98
CA GLU A 452 -16.57 -24.92 11.54
C GLU A 452 -15.61 -25.63 10.56
N ASN A 453 -15.39 -26.94 10.74
CA ASN A 453 -14.53 -27.76 9.88
C ASN A 453 -13.11 -27.17 9.68
N VAL A 454 -12.55 -26.55 10.70
CA VAL A 454 -11.19 -25.97 10.65
C VAL A 454 -10.19 -27.03 11.11
N LYS A 455 -9.10 -27.20 10.38
CA LYS A 455 -7.98 -28.04 10.79
C LYS A 455 -6.92 -27.15 11.42
N VAL A 456 -6.65 -27.37 12.72
CA VAL A 456 -5.65 -26.59 13.48
C VAL A 456 -4.56 -27.51 13.98
N LYS A 457 -3.32 -27.18 13.60
CA LYS A 457 -2.11 -27.74 14.16
C LYS A 457 -1.37 -26.64 14.90
N SER A 458 -1.13 -26.76 16.22
CA SER A 458 -0.59 -25.67 17.02
C SER A 458 0.37 -26.10 18.11
N VAL A 459 1.46 -25.35 18.26
CA VAL A 459 2.37 -25.38 19.41
C VAL A 459 1.73 -24.65 20.60
N GLY A 460 1.10 -23.48 20.34
CA GLY A 460 0.36 -22.76 21.38
C GLY A 460 -0.93 -23.48 21.77
N LYS A 461 -1.38 -23.29 23.04
CA LYS A 461 -2.60 -23.90 23.58
C LYS A 461 -3.81 -23.60 22.69
N ILE A 462 -4.63 -24.63 22.44
CA ILE A 462 -5.86 -24.49 21.65
C ILE A 462 -7.07 -24.50 22.60
N THR A 463 -7.99 -23.55 22.37
CA THR A 463 -9.33 -23.53 22.95
C THR A 463 -10.32 -23.57 21.82
N ASP A 464 -11.19 -24.59 21.78
CA ASP A 464 -12.16 -24.79 20.70
C ASP A 464 -13.59 -24.72 21.25
N LEU A 465 -14.37 -23.79 20.75
CA LEU A 465 -15.81 -23.63 20.98
C LEU A 465 -16.62 -23.83 19.70
N GLY A 466 -15.96 -24.21 18.61
CA GLY A 466 -16.58 -24.37 17.30
C GLY A 466 -17.17 -25.77 17.06
N VAL A 467 -17.45 -26.07 15.80
CA VAL A 467 -18.14 -27.30 15.40
C VAL A 467 -17.25 -28.08 14.40
N ASP A 468 -17.14 -29.39 14.61
CA ASP A 468 -16.45 -30.32 13.70
C ASP A 468 -15.00 -29.92 13.35
N ASN A 469 -14.32 -29.21 14.23
CA ASN A 469 -12.93 -28.83 14.04
C ASN A 469 -11.99 -30.00 14.33
N ASN A 470 -10.90 -30.09 13.59
CA ASN A 470 -9.86 -31.11 13.79
C ASN A 470 -8.64 -30.45 14.43
N ILE A 471 -8.36 -30.81 15.67
CA ILE A 471 -7.37 -30.18 16.53
C ILE A 471 -6.18 -31.11 16.77
N GLU A 472 -4.98 -30.64 16.41
CA GLU A 472 -3.70 -31.28 16.71
C GLU A 472 -2.83 -30.36 17.58
N GLN A 473 -2.70 -30.70 18.88
CA GLN A 473 -1.78 -30.00 19.78
C GLN A 473 -0.37 -30.59 19.63
N ILE A 474 0.60 -29.72 19.30
CA ILE A 474 2.02 -30.12 19.21
C ILE A 474 2.68 -29.88 20.56
N ASN A 475 3.23 -30.92 21.16
CA ASN A 475 4.09 -30.78 22.31
C ASN A 475 5.52 -30.55 21.87
N LYS A 476 6.07 -29.37 22.14
CA LYS A 476 7.48 -29.04 21.96
C LYS A 476 8.19 -28.93 23.28
#